data_cab558d200b609705d6edb4050d8539c
#
_entry.id   cab558d200b609705d6edb4050d8539c
#
_cell.length_a   1.000
_cell.length_b   1.000
_cell.length_c   1.000
_cell.angle_alpha   90.00
_cell.angle_beta   90.00
_cell.angle_gamma   90.00
#
_symmetry.space_group_name_H-M   'P 1'
#
loop_
_entity.id
_entity.type
_entity.pdbx_description
1 polymer ?
#
loop_
_entity_poly.entity_id
_entity_poly.type
_entity_poly.pdbx_seq_one_letter_code
_entity_poly.pdbx_strand_id
1 'polypeptide(L)'
;MNVREYYEHALAERGYQPDEAQLQAVERLQRYYDEWVRFKALRSNALKKLLNRLDVPRGVYLWGGVGRGKSFLMDSFYAVVPVQRKTRLHFHEFMREVHRELEELKGQADPLDELARRIAKRYRLICFDEF
;
A
#
# COMPACT_ATOMS: atom_id res chain seq x y z
N MET A 1 -8.11 13.03 -7.24
CA MET A 1 -8.21 13.27 -5.78
C MET A 1 -6.99 12.68 -5.09
N ASN A 2 -6.37 13.44 -4.20
CA ASN A 2 -5.23 12.97 -3.43
C ASN A 2 -5.67 12.51 -2.02
N VAL A 3 -4.70 12.12 -1.19
CA VAL A 3 -5.01 11.58 0.16
C VAL A 3 -5.68 12.64 1.03
N ARG A 4 -5.15 13.87 1.04
CA ARG A 4 -5.73 14.95 1.84
C ARG A 4 -7.17 15.24 1.45
N GLU A 5 -7.41 15.37 0.16
CA GLU A 5 -8.75 15.66 -0.35
C GLU A 5 -9.74 14.56 0.00
N TYR A 6 -9.34 13.32 -0.17
CA TYR A 6 -10.21 12.19 0.18
C TYR A 6 -10.51 12.16 1.68
N TYR A 7 -9.47 12.37 2.50
CA TYR A 7 -9.62 12.39 3.95
C TYR A 7 -10.59 13.50 4.40
N GLU A 8 -10.41 14.70 3.89
CA GLU A 8 -11.28 15.84 4.24
C GLU A 8 -12.72 15.60 3.80
N HIS A 9 -12.91 15.07 2.61
CA HIS A 9 -14.25 14.77 2.10
C HIS A 9 -14.93 13.69 2.94
N ALA A 10 -14.22 12.63 3.28
CA ALA A 10 -14.75 11.56 4.09
C ALA A 10 -15.07 11.99 5.52
N LEU A 11 -14.24 12.86 6.12
CA LEU A 11 -14.54 13.45 7.43
C LEU A 11 -15.84 14.24 7.40
N ALA A 12 -16.01 15.07 6.37
CA ALA A 12 -17.21 15.88 6.22
C ALA A 12 -18.47 15.02 6.08
N GLU A 13 -18.39 13.97 5.26
CA GLU A 13 -19.52 13.05 5.09
C GLU A 13 -19.90 12.30 6.36
N ARG A 14 -18.91 11.93 7.16
CA ARG A 14 -19.13 11.15 8.39
C ARG A 14 -19.39 12.04 9.61
N GLY A 15 -19.23 13.34 9.46
CA GLY A 15 -19.39 14.30 10.58
C GLY A 15 -18.32 14.15 11.65
N TYR A 16 -17.15 13.61 11.30
CA TYR A 16 -16.06 13.44 12.23
C TYR A 16 -15.20 14.69 12.31
N GLN A 17 -14.59 14.89 13.48
CA GLN A 17 -13.64 15.99 13.68
C GLN A 17 -12.22 15.47 13.41
N PRO A 18 -11.36 16.28 12.80
CA PRO A 18 -9.98 15.88 12.59
C PRO A 18 -9.21 15.79 13.91
N ASP A 19 -8.36 14.80 13.99
CA ASP A 19 -7.46 14.56 15.11
C ASP A 19 -6.05 14.92 14.64
N GLU A 20 -5.25 15.57 15.49
CA GLU A 20 -3.92 16.01 15.13
C GLU A 20 -3.01 14.83 14.74
N ALA A 21 -3.09 13.72 15.46
CA ALA A 21 -2.32 12.52 15.12
C ALA A 21 -2.72 11.97 13.76
N GLN A 22 -4.02 12.00 13.45
CA GLN A 22 -4.51 11.62 12.12
C GLN A 22 -3.99 12.55 11.04
N LEU A 23 -3.98 13.87 11.30
CA LEU A 23 -3.48 14.84 10.33
C LEU A 23 -2.01 14.62 10.01
N GLN A 24 -1.20 14.30 11.02
CA GLN A 24 0.21 13.96 10.79
C GLN A 24 0.36 12.71 9.95
N ALA A 25 -0.45 11.69 10.21
CA ALA A 25 -0.45 10.46 9.45
C ALA A 25 -0.91 10.69 7.99
N VAL A 26 -1.93 11.53 7.80
CA VAL A 26 -2.38 11.93 6.47
C VAL A 26 -1.25 12.60 5.69
N GLU A 27 -0.49 13.49 6.33
CA GLU A 27 0.65 14.15 5.70
C GLU A 27 1.73 13.15 5.30
N ARG A 28 1.98 12.15 6.14
CA ARG A 28 2.93 11.08 5.81
C ARG A 28 2.45 10.24 4.62
N LEU A 29 1.17 9.89 4.61
CA LEU A 29 0.56 9.14 3.51
C LEU A 29 0.49 9.97 2.23
N GLN A 30 0.27 11.28 2.35
CA GLN A 30 0.29 12.18 1.21
C GLN A 30 1.67 12.20 0.54
N ARG A 31 2.73 12.25 1.34
CA ARG A 31 4.10 12.17 0.79
C ARG A 31 4.36 10.85 0.09
N TYR A 32 3.86 9.77 0.66
CA TYR A 32 3.97 8.44 0.04
C TYR A 32 3.18 8.37 -1.28
N TYR A 33 1.99 8.94 -1.29
CA TYR A 33 1.18 9.09 -2.50
C TYR A 33 1.95 9.87 -3.56
N ASP A 34 2.56 10.99 -3.20
CA ASP A 34 3.33 11.81 -4.13
C ASP A 34 4.52 11.04 -4.72
N GLU A 35 5.16 10.20 -3.92
CA GLU A 35 6.23 9.32 -4.38
C GLU A 35 5.74 8.34 -5.45
N TRP A 36 4.55 7.77 -5.25
CA TRP A 36 3.95 6.87 -6.23
C TRP A 36 3.56 7.58 -7.51
N VAL A 37 3.03 8.79 -7.41
CA VAL A 37 2.69 9.62 -8.58
C VAL A 37 3.95 9.89 -9.40
N ARG A 38 5.03 10.28 -8.73
CA ARG A 38 6.32 10.54 -9.37
C ARG A 38 6.88 9.27 -10.02
N PHE A 39 6.85 8.17 -9.32
CA PHE A 39 7.31 6.87 -9.82
C PHE A 39 6.57 6.50 -11.10
N LYS A 40 5.26 6.63 -11.09
CA LYS A 40 4.42 6.33 -12.25
C LYS A 40 4.74 7.26 -13.43
N ALA A 41 4.89 8.56 -13.18
CA ALA A 41 5.20 9.54 -14.20
C ALA A 41 6.55 9.28 -14.87
N LEU A 42 7.57 8.94 -14.08
CA LEU A 42 8.91 8.64 -14.58
C LEU A 42 9.00 7.32 -15.33
N ARG A 43 7.98 6.48 -15.24
CA ARG A 43 7.94 5.18 -15.89
C ARG A 43 6.69 5.01 -16.77
N SER A 44 6.18 6.10 -17.31
CA SER A 44 4.90 6.08 -18.03
C SER A 44 4.96 5.45 -19.42
N ASN A 45 6.17 5.27 -20.00
CA ASN A 45 6.32 4.56 -21.27
C ASN A 45 7.59 3.71 -21.27
N ALA A 46 7.77 2.90 -22.32
CA ALA A 46 8.90 1.98 -22.42
C ALA A 46 10.26 2.68 -22.39
N LEU A 47 10.37 3.83 -23.03
CA LEU A 47 11.62 4.59 -23.05
C LEU A 47 11.96 5.14 -21.66
N LYS A 48 10.97 5.71 -20.99
CA LYS A 48 11.15 6.21 -19.61
C LYS A 48 11.49 5.09 -18.65
N LYS A 49 10.87 3.93 -18.79
CA LYS A 49 11.21 2.74 -17.99
C LYS A 49 12.66 2.32 -18.17
N LEU A 50 13.17 2.40 -19.40
CA LEU A 50 14.54 2.04 -19.70
C LEU A 50 15.53 3.04 -19.10
N LEU A 51 15.23 4.35 -19.17
CA LEU A 51 16.11 5.42 -18.71
C LEU A 51 16.05 5.62 -17.19
N ASN A 52 14.90 5.38 -16.56
CA ASN A 52 14.66 5.63 -15.13
C ASN A 52 14.47 4.32 -14.38
N ARG A 53 15.57 3.70 -13.96
CA ARG A 53 15.54 2.50 -13.11
C ARG A 53 15.41 2.93 -11.66
N LEU A 54 14.20 3.30 -11.27
CA LEU A 54 13.91 3.75 -9.93
C LEU A 54 13.46 2.56 -9.06
N ASP A 55 13.88 2.60 -7.80
CA ASP A 55 13.33 1.69 -6.81
C ASP A 55 11.90 2.07 -6.50
N VAL A 56 11.04 1.08 -6.23
CA VAL A 56 9.68 1.33 -5.75
C VAL A 56 9.74 2.11 -4.44
N PRO A 57 8.79 3.02 -4.21
CA PRO A 57 8.73 3.75 -2.92
C PRO A 57 8.68 2.79 -1.73
N ARG A 58 9.40 3.14 -0.67
CA ARG A 58 9.41 2.35 0.56
C ARG A 58 8.08 2.50 1.28
N GLY A 59 7.65 1.42 1.94
CA GLY A 59 6.37 1.39 2.62
C GLY A 59 6.26 2.28 3.84
N VAL A 60 5.04 2.40 4.33
CA VAL A 60 4.70 3.18 5.53
C VAL A 60 4.10 2.23 6.56
N TYR A 61 4.55 2.37 7.82
CA TYR A 61 3.99 1.62 8.93
C TYR A 61 3.30 2.58 9.89
N LEU A 62 2.01 2.38 10.08
CA LEU A 62 1.21 3.14 11.03
C LEU A 62 1.02 2.31 12.30
N TRP A 63 1.52 2.81 13.41
CA TRP A 63 1.43 2.12 14.70
C TRP A 63 0.77 3.02 15.74
N GLY A 64 0.28 2.40 16.80
CA GLY A 64 -0.40 3.13 17.87
C GLY A 64 -1.49 2.30 18.50
N GLY A 65 -2.20 2.89 19.45
CA GLY A 65 -3.29 2.24 20.13
C GLY A 65 -4.41 1.81 19.19
N VAL A 66 -5.24 0.90 19.65
CA VAL A 66 -6.41 0.43 18.89
C VAL A 66 -7.31 1.63 18.64
N GLY A 67 -7.30 2.11 17.40
CA GLY A 67 -8.09 3.25 17.04
C GLY A 67 -8.80 3.01 15.70
N ARG A 68 -9.98 3.58 15.58
CA ARG A 68 -10.76 3.55 14.34
C ARG A 68 -10.05 4.31 13.23
N GLY A 69 -9.10 5.17 13.60
CA GLY A 69 -8.43 6.05 12.68
C GLY A 69 -7.49 5.37 11.71
N LYS A 70 -6.85 4.27 12.10
CA LYS A 70 -5.89 3.60 11.23
C LYS A 70 -6.53 3.02 9.98
N SER A 71 -7.65 2.33 10.13
CA SER A 71 -8.40 1.79 8.98
C SER A 71 -8.93 2.90 8.09
N PHE A 72 -9.40 3.98 8.69
CA PHE A 72 -9.87 5.16 7.96
C PHE A 72 -8.75 5.81 7.14
N LEU A 73 -7.56 5.91 7.73
CA LEU A 73 -6.39 6.45 7.05
C LEU A 73 -5.95 5.54 5.88
N MET A 74 -5.99 4.25 6.11
CA MET A 74 -5.67 3.29 5.05
C MET A 74 -6.70 3.35 3.92
N ASP A 75 -7.99 3.51 4.23
CA ASP A 75 -9.04 3.71 3.25
C ASP A 75 -8.73 4.91 2.36
N SER A 76 -8.32 6.02 2.99
CA SER A 76 -8.02 7.26 2.28
C SER A 76 -6.85 7.09 1.31
N PHE A 77 -5.82 6.39 1.72
CA PHE A 77 -4.66 6.14 0.87
C PHE A 77 -4.98 5.13 -0.24
N TYR A 78 -5.56 3.99 0.15
CA TYR A 78 -5.83 2.90 -0.80
C TYR A 78 -6.78 3.35 -1.92
N ALA A 79 -7.77 4.18 -1.59
CA ALA A 79 -8.75 4.63 -2.56
C ALA A 79 -8.14 5.48 -3.67
N VAL A 80 -7.10 6.25 -3.38
CA VAL A 80 -6.59 7.27 -4.30
C VAL A 80 -5.23 6.97 -4.90
N VAL A 81 -4.45 6.06 -4.30
CA VAL A 81 -3.09 5.78 -4.80
C VAL A 81 -3.14 5.27 -6.24
N PRO A 82 -2.31 5.84 -7.14
CA PRO A 82 -2.38 5.51 -8.58
C PRO A 82 -1.62 4.22 -8.91
N VAL A 83 -1.99 3.13 -8.27
CA VAL A 83 -1.42 1.81 -8.48
C VAL A 83 -2.56 0.86 -8.81
N GLN A 84 -2.51 0.20 -9.97
CA GLN A 84 -3.56 -0.72 -10.37
C GLN A 84 -3.45 -2.08 -9.69
N ARG A 85 -2.22 -2.62 -9.61
CA ARG A 85 -1.96 -3.90 -8.96
C ARG A 85 -1.75 -3.70 -7.46
N LYS A 86 -2.83 -3.42 -6.77
CA LYS A 86 -2.85 -3.22 -5.32
C LYS A 86 -3.87 -4.13 -4.68
N THR A 87 -3.62 -4.50 -3.43
CA THR A 87 -4.55 -5.28 -2.63
C THR A 87 -4.54 -4.80 -1.18
N ARG A 88 -5.62 -5.08 -0.50
CA ARG A 88 -5.77 -4.78 0.93
C ARG A 88 -6.35 -6.00 1.61
N LEU A 89 -5.67 -6.48 2.64
CA LEU A 89 -6.11 -7.68 3.36
C LEU A 89 -5.53 -7.67 4.77
N HIS A 90 -6.09 -8.53 5.63
CA HIS A 90 -5.55 -8.74 6.96
C HIS A 90 -4.26 -9.54 6.88
N PHE A 91 -3.31 -9.19 7.74
CA PHE A 91 -2.01 -9.85 7.74
C PHE A 91 -2.12 -11.36 7.92
N HIS A 92 -3.03 -11.83 8.79
CA HIS A 92 -3.20 -13.26 8.99
C HIS A 92 -3.74 -14.00 7.76
N GLU A 93 -4.58 -13.35 6.96
CA GLU A 93 -5.05 -13.91 5.69
C GLU A 93 -3.90 -14.04 4.70
N PHE A 94 -3.06 -13.02 4.64
CA PHE A 94 -1.86 -13.05 3.80
C PHE A 94 -0.94 -14.18 4.20
N MET A 95 -0.69 -14.35 5.50
CA MET A 95 0.19 -15.41 5.99
C MET A 95 -0.39 -16.80 5.72
N ARG A 96 -1.70 -16.95 5.79
CA ARG A 96 -2.37 -18.21 5.43
C ARG A 96 -2.11 -18.57 3.96
N GLU A 97 -2.25 -17.59 3.07
CA GLU A 97 -1.96 -17.79 1.65
C GLU A 97 -0.47 -18.09 1.40
N VAL A 98 0.41 -17.41 2.11
CA VAL A 98 1.85 -17.66 2.03
C VAL A 98 2.16 -19.11 2.39
N HIS A 99 1.61 -19.60 3.50
CA HIS A 99 1.83 -20.99 3.94
C HIS A 99 1.28 -21.98 2.94
N ARG A 100 0.10 -21.73 2.38
CA ARG A 100 -0.50 -22.59 1.37
C ARG A 100 0.36 -22.67 0.11
N GLU A 101 0.82 -21.52 -0.39
CA GLU A 101 1.63 -21.49 -1.60
C GLU A 101 3.03 -22.07 -1.39
N LEU A 102 3.62 -21.90 -0.20
CA LEU A 102 4.89 -22.55 0.14
C LEU A 102 4.77 -24.07 0.14
N GLU A 103 3.64 -24.60 0.59
CA GLU A 103 3.41 -26.03 0.55
C GLU A 103 3.36 -26.55 -0.89
N GLU A 104 2.74 -25.80 -1.79
CA GLU A 104 2.72 -26.12 -3.22
C GLU A 104 4.11 -26.08 -3.86
N LEU A 105 5.00 -25.24 -3.33
CA LEU A 105 6.38 -25.08 -3.83
C LEU A 105 7.37 -26.01 -3.14
N LYS A 106 6.91 -26.90 -2.32
CA LYS A 106 7.73 -27.86 -1.61
C LYS A 106 8.52 -28.72 -2.59
N GLY A 107 9.82 -28.84 -2.35
CA GLY A 107 10.71 -29.60 -3.24
C GLY A 107 11.47 -28.74 -4.26
N GLN A 108 11.13 -27.48 -4.39
CA GLN A 108 11.90 -26.56 -5.23
C GLN A 108 13.14 -26.05 -4.48
N ALA A 109 14.13 -25.60 -5.25
CA ALA A 109 15.42 -25.19 -4.69
C ALA A 109 15.32 -23.97 -3.77
N ASP A 110 14.41 -23.03 -4.08
CA ASP A 110 14.28 -21.78 -3.34
C ASP A 110 12.82 -21.34 -3.31
N PRO A 111 12.00 -21.99 -2.47
CA PRO A 111 10.56 -21.73 -2.50
C PRO A 111 10.16 -20.32 -2.06
N LEU A 112 10.88 -19.73 -1.08
CA LEU A 112 10.56 -18.36 -0.63
C LEU A 112 10.82 -17.33 -1.71
N ASP A 113 11.92 -17.49 -2.44
CA ASP A 113 12.27 -16.58 -3.53
C ASP A 113 11.26 -16.67 -4.68
N GLU A 114 10.85 -17.90 -5.01
CA GLU A 114 9.83 -18.12 -6.04
C GLU A 114 8.48 -17.52 -5.62
N LEU A 115 8.10 -17.69 -4.37
CA LEU A 115 6.87 -17.11 -3.84
C LEU A 115 6.92 -15.57 -3.89
N ALA A 116 8.05 -15.00 -3.49
CA ALA A 116 8.23 -13.54 -3.54
C ALA A 116 8.06 -13.01 -4.97
N ARG A 117 8.60 -13.71 -5.96
CA ARG A 117 8.44 -13.34 -7.36
C ARG A 117 6.99 -13.42 -7.82
N ARG A 118 6.26 -14.44 -7.41
CA ARG A 118 4.83 -14.59 -7.73
C ARG A 118 4.00 -13.47 -7.15
N ILE A 119 4.24 -13.13 -5.89
CA ILE A 119 3.52 -12.04 -5.22
C ILE A 119 3.84 -10.70 -5.89
N ALA A 120 5.09 -10.45 -6.21
CA ALA A 120 5.52 -9.22 -6.88
C ALA A 120 4.89 -9.05 -8.27
N LYS A 121 4.61 -10.14 -8.96
CA LYS A 121 3.90 -10.10 -10.24
C LYS A 121 2.42 -9.76 -10.08
N ARG A 122 1.80 -10.23 -9.00
CA ARG A 122 0.38 -9.95 -8.72
C ARG A 122 0.17 -8.53 -8.25
N TYR A 123 1.00 -8.05 -7.34
CA TYR A 123 0.78 -6.78 -6.65
C TYR A 123 2.06 -5.96 -6.62
N ARG A 124 1.89 -4.68 -6.88
CA ARG A 124 2.94 -3.69 -6.67
C ARG A 124 2.84 -3.05 -5.28
N LEU A 125 1.64 -3.03 -4.73
CA LEU A 125 1.36 -2.47 -3.41
C LEU A 125 0.45 -3.39 -2.64
N ILE A 126 0.82 -3.69 -1.39
CA ILE A 126 0.01 -4.46 -0.47
C ILE A 126 -0.24 -3.60 0.76
N CYS A 127 -1.50 -3.46 1.14
CA CYS A 127 -1.91 -2.75 2.34
C CYS A 127 -2.42 -3.77 3.36
N PHE A 128 -1.76 -3.84 4.50
CA PHE A 128 -2.13 -4.78 5.56
C PHE A 128 -2.93 -4.09 6.65
N ASP A 129 -4.08 -4.67 6.97
CA ASP A 129 -4.81 -4.37 8.19
C ASP A 129 -4.34 -5.32 9.29
N GLU A 130 -4.31 -4.83 10.52
CA GLU A 130 -4.01 -5.65 11.71
C GLU A 130 -2.70 -6.45 11.59
N PHE A 131 -1.66 -5.71 11.31
CA PHE A 131 -0.31 -6.29 11.21
C PHE A 131 0.24 -6.82 12.54
#